data_247d3dcc298293e0f0a5adf97fb39a7d
#
_entry.id   247d3dcc298293e0f0a5adf97fb39a7d
#
_cell.length_a   1.000
_cell.length_b   1.000
_cell.length_c   1.000
_cell.angle_alpha   90.00
_cell.angle_beta   90.00
_cell.angle_gamma   90.00
#
_symmetry.space_group_name_H-M   'P 1'
#
loop_
_entity.id
_entity.type
_entity.pdbx_description
1 polymer ?
#
loop_
_entity_poly.entity_id
_entity_poly.type
_entity_poly.pdbx_seq_one_letter_code
_entity_poly.pdbx_strand_id
1 'polypeptide(L)'
;VTLSLYVVAALTLISSLIGSVVGIGGATLLVPVLLALGVSPVDAAPIGLISVGASSLAAGARQLDEGRVHHRIGLTFELAASAGAAAGALVSSSVGEDVMALVLAVAALVGAVAAVARKGVRNLPSGTFGAEEVPGEWPGTLGGQYVLDGRVVPYHAERVPAGLVAALAAGVVSGLSGVGAGFLKSPAMSEIMRIPVKVAAATTTFTLGITATTGLLVYLLRGDLDPEVGSAALAGALIGGILGARLQTGASPLLLRRITAAILVAIAVLLIGRAL
;
A
#
# COMPACT_ATOMS: atom_id res chain seq x y z
N VAL A 1 10.20 22.01 -10.80
CA VAL A 1 11.62 21.59 -10.72
C VAL A 1 11.79 20.34 -11.57
N THR A 2 12.55 20.43 -12.68
CA THR A 2 12.89 19.27 -13.51
C THR A 2 14.03 18.49 -12.86
N LEU A 3 13.68 17.37 -12.22
CA LEU A 3 14.70 16.45 -11.71
C LEU A 3 15.32 15.67 -12.89
N SER A 4 16.63 15.41 -12.83
CA SER A 4 17.24 14.55 -13.85
C SER A 4 16.68 13.12 -13.75
N LEU A 5 16.58 12.41 -14.89
CA LEU A 5 16.07 11.04 -14.97
C LEU A 5 16.82 10.08 -14.03
N TYR A 6 18.14 10.29 -13.89
CA TYR A 6 18.97 9.49 -12.97
C TYR A 6 18.60 9.70 -11.51
N VAL A 7 18.25 10.94 -11.12
CA VAL A 7 17.80 11.25 -9.76
C VAL A 7 16.44 10.59 -9.49
N VAL A 8 15.51 10.66 -10.44
CA VAL A 8 14.20 9.99 -10.33
C VAL A 8 14.40 8.48 -10.20
N ALA A 9 15.21 7.85 -11.05
CA ALA A 9 15.50 6.41 -10.98
C ALA A 9 16.14 6.03 -9.64
N ALA A 10 17.09 6.81 -9.13
CA ALA A 10 17.73 6.54 -7.84
C ALA A 10 16.77 6.69 -6.66
N LEU A 11 15.96 7.75 -6.65
CA LEU A 11 14.96 7.97 -5.60
C LEU A 11 13.90 6.87 -5.60
N THR A 12 13.39 6.47 -6.76
CA THR A 12 12.41 5.38 -6.87
C THR A 12 13.01 4.05 -6.47
N LEU A 13 14.27 3.76 -6.83
CA LEU A 13 14.97 2.55 -6.42
C LEU A 13 15.11 2.47 -4.90
N ILE A 14 15.63 3.52 -4.27
CA ILE A 14 15.86 3.55 -2.81
C ILE A 14 14.53 3.48 -2.07
N SER A 15 13.54 4.29 -2.48
CA SER A 15 12.22 4.31 -1.84
C SER A 15 11.48 2.99 -1.99
N SER A 16 11.55 2.35 -3.17
CA SER A 16 10.92 1.05 -3.41
C SER A 16 11.62 -0.08 -2.66
N LEU A 17 12.95 -0.03 -2.55
CA LEU A 17 13.71 -0.98 -1.75
C LEU A 17 13.28 -0.91 -0.28
N ILE A 18 13.31 0.29 0.32
CA ILE A 18 12.92 0.49 1.72
C ILE A 18 11.45 0.14 1.91
N GLY A 19 10.58 0.66 1.04
CA GLY A 19 9.13 0.42 1.11
C GLY A 19 8.75 -1.05 0.98
N SER A 20 9.45 -1.83 0.16
CA SER A 20 9.24 -3.26 0.00
C SER A 20 9.76 -4.05 1.20
N VAL A 21 10.91 -3.68 1.78
CA VAL A 21 11.42 -4.30 3.02
C VAL A 21 10.42 -4.10 4.16
N VAL A 22 9.88 -2.89 4.30
CA VAL A 22 8.95 -2.51 5.37
C VAL A 22 7.52 -2.98 5.08
N GLY A 23 7.17 -3.20 3.81
CA GLY A 23 5.83 -3.67 3.39
C GLY A 23 4.77 -2.55 3.31
N ILE A 24 5.18 -1.29 3.14
CA ILE A 24 4.27 -0.14 3.00
C ILE A 24 4.15 0.38 1.56
N GLY A 25 4.98 -0.15 0.65
CA GLY A 25 5.08 0.32 -0.74
C GLY A 25 6.05 1.51 -0.89
N GLY A 26 6.80 1.52 -1.99
CA GLY A 26 7.87 2.50 -2.23
C GLY A 26 7.40 3.94 -2.28
N ALA A 27 6.22 4.20 -2.83
CA ALA A 27 5.68 5.55 -2.98
C ALA A 27 5.40 6.26 -1.65
N THR A 28 5.19 5.52 -0.56
CA THR A 28 4.97 6.11 0.77
C THR A 28 6.15 6.98 1.21
N LEU A 29 7.36 6.64 0.79
CA LEU A 29 8.56 7.45 1.01
C LEU A 29 8.83 8.39 -0.17
N LEU A 30 8.63 7.91 -1.40
CA LEU A 30 8.98 8.62 -2.61
C LEU A 30 8.22 9.94 -2.74
N VAL A 31 6.90 9.91 -2.63
CA VAL A 31 6.08 11.11 -2.84
C VAL A 31 6.41 12.23 -1.87
N PRO A 32 6.49 12.02 -0.54
CA PRO A 32 6.93 13.07 0.38
C PRO A 32 8.32 13.61 0.09
N VAL A 33 9.25 12.77 -0.37
CA VAL A 33 10.60 13.22 -0.78
C VAL A 33 10.53 14.08 -2.03
N LEU A 34 9.75 13.69 -3.04
CA LEU A 34 9.55 14.50 -4.25
C LEU A 34 8.93 15.87 -3.91
N LEU A 35 7.92 15.88 -3.04
CA LEU A 35 7.32 17.11 -2.54
C LEU A 35 8.36 17.98 -1.82
N ALA A 36 9.19 17.39 -0.94
CA ALA A 36 10.25 18.11 -0.23
C ALA A 36 11.29 18.72 -1.19
N LEU A 37 11.53 18.08 -2.33
CA LEU A 37 12.41 18.60 -3.40
C LEU A 37 11.73 19.65 -4.28
N GLY A 38 10.48 20.02 -4.01
CA GLY A 38 9.75 21.06 -4.73
C GLY A 38 9.05 20.58 -6.01
N VAL A 39 8.88 19.26 -6.17
CA VAL A 39 8.02 18.69 -7.23
C VAL A 39 6.57 18.95 -6.85
N SER A 40 5.72 19.34 -7.80
CA SER A 40 4.30 19.56 -7.53
C SER A 40 3.60 18.24 -7.15
N PRO A 41 2.54 18.27 -6.35
CA PRO A 41 1.79 17.06 -6.02
C PRO A 41 1.22 16.35 -7.25
N VAL A 42 0.80 17.09 -8.27
CA VAL A 42 0.23 16.53 -9.50
C VAL A 42 1.29 15.77 -10.31
N ASP A 43 2.54 16.26 -10.32
CA ASP A 43 3.66 15.57 -10.99
C ASP A 43 4.21 14.41 -10.15
N ALA A 44 4.22 14.54 -8.84
CA ALA A 44 4.73 13.51 -7.91
C ALA A 44 3.80 12.28 -7.84
N ALA A 45 2.48 12.48 -7.92
CA ALA A 45 1.50 11.43 -7.76
C ALA A 45 1.63 10.31 -8.81
N PRO A 46 1.69 10.57 -10.13
CA PRO A 46 1.85 9.50 -11.12
C PRO A 46 3.19 8.75 -10.97
N ILE A 47 4.27 9.44 -10.61
CA ILE A 47 5.58 8.80 -10.32
C ILE A 47 5.45 7.84 -9.13
N GLY A 48 4.73 8.26 -8.08
CA GLY A 48 4.42 7.43 -6.94
C GLY A 48 3.60 6.19 -7.31
N LEU A 49 2.53 6.36 -8.10
CA LEU A 49 1.69 5.24 -8.55
C LEU A 49 2.46 4.23 -9.38
N ILE A 50 3.36 4.66 -10.27
CA ILE A 50 4.29 3.76 -10.99
C ILE A 50 5.14 2.97 -10.00
N SER A 51 5.73 3.65 -9.03
CA SER A 51 6.56 3.01 -8.01
C SER A 51 5.79 1.96 -7.20
N VAL A 52 4.53 2.24 -6.86
CA VAL A 52 3.64 1.27 -6.18
C VAL A 52 3.33 0.10 -7.08
N GLY A 53 2.91 0.34 -8.31
CA GLY A 53 2.59 -0.70 -9.28
C GLY A 53 3.77 -1.66 -9.48
N ALA A 54 4.94 -1.11 -9.73
CA ALA A 54 6.16 -1.88 -9.92
C ALA A 54 6.58 -2.69 -8.68
N SER A 55 6.56 -2.08 -7.49
CA SER A 55 6.90 -2.76 -6.25
C SER A 55 5.88 -3.81 -5.85
N SER A 56 4.59 -3.59 -6.16
CA SER A 56 3.52 -4.56 -5.96
C SER A 56 3.71 -5.81 -6.82
N LEU A 57 4.07 -5.63 -8.10
CA LEU A 57 4.38 -6.75 -9.00
C LEU A 57 5.58 -7.56 -8.49
N ALA A 58 6.63 -6.86 -8.05
CA ALA A 58 7.85 -7.49 -7.56
C ALA A 58 7.64 -8.30 -6.27
N ALA A 59 6.87 -7.77 -5.33
CA ALA A 59 6.63 -8.41 -4.03
C ALA A 59 5.40 -9.33 -4.05
N GLY A 60 4.37 -8.99 -4.83
CA GLY A 60 3.10 -9.71 -4.90
C GLY A 60 3.24 -11.13 -5.42
N ALA A 61 4.08 -11.35 -6.44
CA ALA A 61 4.35 -12.68 -6.98
C ALA A 61 4.83 -13.64 -5.89
N ARG A 62 5.75 -13.19 -5.04
CA ARG A 62 6.26 -14.00 -3.93
C ARG A 62 5.20 -14.30 -2.88
N GLN A 63 4.34 -13.31 -2.54
CA GLN A 63 3.26 -13.50 -1.58
C GLN A 63 2.23 -14.53 -2.08
N LEU A 64 2.04 -14.57 -3.40
CA LEU A 64 1.18 -15.54 -4.06
C LEU A 64 1.76 -16.96 -3.94
N ASP A 65 3.04 -17.13 -4.25
CA ASP A 65 3.75 -18.43 -4.15
C ASP A 65 3.74 -18.98 -2.72
N GLU A 66 3.77 -18.11 -1.71
CA GLU A 66 3.70 -18.48 -0.31
C GLU A 66 2.26 -18.85 0.17
N GLY A 67 1.25 -18.81 -0.72
CA GLY A 67 -0.14 -19.16 -0.40
C GLY A 67 -0.80 -18.27 0.65
N ARG A 68 -0.31 -17.04 0.82
CA ARG A 68 -0.82 -16.09 1.85
C ARG A 68 -1.82 -15.09 1.32
N VAL A 69 -2.02 -15.03 0.00
CA VAL A 69 -2.96 -14.12 -0.65
C VAL A 69 -4.35 -14.71 -0.62
N HIS A 70 -5.32 -13.93 -0.17
CA HIS A 70 -6.75 -14.28 -0.29
C HIS A 70 -7.36 -13.53 -1.47
N HIS A 71 -7.51 -14.18 -2.62
CA HIS A 71 -7.91 -13.53 -3.87
C HIS A 71 -9.29 -12.89 -3.79
N ARG A 72 -10.28 -13.59 -3.23
CA ARG A 72 -11.66 -13.06 -3.15
C ARG A 72 -11.76 -11.85 -2.26
N ILE A 73 -11.16 -11.88 -1.07
CA ILE A 73 -11.11 -10.71 -0.18
C ILE A 73 -10.35 -9.59 -0.89
N GLY A 74 -9.20 -9.91 -1.50
CA GLY A 74 -8.40 -8.96 -2.24
C GLY A 74 -9.18 -8.27 -3.35
N LEU A 75 -9.79 -9.02 -4.24
CA LEU A 75 -10.56 -8.46 -5.37
C LEU A 75 -11.78 -7.67 -4.91
N THR A 76 -12.53 -8.17 -3.91
CA THR A 76 -13.70 -7.47 -3.37
C THR A 76 -13.29 -6.12 -2.77
N PHE A 77 -12.21 -6.10 -1.98
CA PHE A 77 -11.67 -4.89 -1.38
C PHE A 77 -11.11 -3.93 -2.44
N GLU A 78 -10.48 -4.50 -3.48
CA GLU A 78 -9.84 -3.76 -4.55
C GLU A 78 -10.82 -3.02 -5.46
N LEU A 79 -12.03 -3.56 -5.69
CA LEU A 79 -13.07 -2.85 -6.44
C LEU A 79 -13.38 -1.48 -5.80
N ALA A 80 -13.56 -1.46 -4.47
CA ALA A 80 -13.82 -0.21 -3.75
C ALA A 80 -12.58 0.70 -3.74
N ALA A 81 -11.38 0.13 -3.52
CA ALA A 81 -10.14 0.89 -3.52
C ALA A 81 -9.83 1.50 -4.89
N SER A 82 -10.04 0.77 -5.98
CA SER A 82 -9.84 1.26 -7.35
C SER A 82 -10.83 2.36 -7.72
N ALA A 83 -12.11 2.21 -7.35
CA ALA A 83 -13.09 3.28 -7.53
C ALA A 83 -12.67 4.55 -6.77
N GLY A 84 -12.19 4.40 -5.53
CA GLY A 84 -11.62 5.50 -4.77
C GLY A 84 -10.39 6.13 -5.43
N ALA A 85 -9.47 5.31 -5.95
CA ALA A 85 -8.26 5.80 -6.60
C ALA A 85 -8.56 6.58 -7.89
N ALA A 86 -9.50 6.09 -8.70
CA ALA A 86 -9.97 6.84 -9.86
C ALA A 86 -10.58 8.20 -9.44
N ALA A 87 -11.47 8.20 -8.45
CA ALA A 87 -12.09 9.43 -7.94
C ALA A 87 -11.04 10.41 -7.37
N GLY A 88 -10.10 9.93 -6.57
CA GLY A 88 -9.02 10.74 -6.02
C GLY A 88 -8.13 11.35 -7.10
N ALA A 89 -7.75 10.55 -8.11
CA ALA A 89 -6.95 11.02 -9.23
C ALA A 89 -7.71 12.05 -10.09
N LEU A 90 -9.03 11.86 -10.30
CA LEU A 90 -9.85 12.82 -11.06
C LEU A 90 -9.91 14.19 -10.41
N VAL A 91 -9.97 14.26 -9.08
CA VAL A 91 -10.08 15.56 -8.37
C VAL A 91 -8.72 16.15 -8.00
N SER A 92 -7.61 15.43 -8.20
CA SER A 92 -6.27 15.84 -7.75
C SER A 92 -5.85 17.22 -8.25
N SER A 93 -6.18 17.57 -9.50
CA SER A 93 -5.86 18.89 -10.08
C SER A 93 -6.69 20.04 -9.53
N SER A 94 -7.82 19.74 -8.88
CA SER A 94 -8.73 20.73 -8.28
C SER A 94 -8.47 20.94 -6.79
N VAL A 95 -7.60 20.11 -6.19
CA VAL A 95 -7.26 20.18 -4.76
C VAL A 95 -5.96 20.98 -4.59
N GLY A 96 -6.00 21.99 -3.73
CA GLY A 96 -4.81 22.78 -3.41
C GLY A 96 -3.70 21.94 -2.76
N GLU A 97 -2.46 22.36 -2.98
CA GLU A 97 -1.26 21.64 -2.48
C GLU A 97 -1.29 21.45 -0.96
N ASP A 98 -1.72 22.47 -0.21
CA ASP A 98 -1.79 22.42 1.27
C ASP A 98 -2.82 21.38 1.74
N VAL A 99 -3.99 21.32 1.07
CA VAL A 99 -5.03 20.32 1.39
C VAL A 99 -4.53 18.91 1.08
N MET A 100 -3.82 18.74 -0.03
CA MET A 100 -3.23 17.45 -0.40
C MET A 100 -2.16 17.02 0.61
N ALA A 101 -1.29 17.94 1.01
CA ALA A 101 -0.29 17.69 2.05
C ALA A 101 -0.94 17.32 3.39
N LEU A 102 -1.99 18.01 3.78
CA LEU A 102 -2.74 17.71 5.01
C LEU A 102 -3.42 16.35 4.97
N VAL A 103 -4.10 16.02 3.86
CA VAL A 103 -4.73 14.69 3.66
C VAL A 103 -3.70 13.58 3.81
N LEU A 104 -2.54 13.76 3.17
CA LEU A 104 -1.45 12.77 3.25
C LEU A 104 -0.85 12.70 4.66
N ALA A 105 -0.70 13.83 5.36
CA ALA A 105 -0.22 13.86 6.74
C ALA A 105 -1.17 13.14 7.70
N VAL A 106 -2.47 13.40 7.60
CA VAL A 106 -3.50 12.71 8.39
C VAL A 106 -3.50 11.22 8.09
N ALA A 107 -3.45 10.83 6.81
CA ALA A 107 -3.38 9.43 6.42
C ALA A 107 -2.13 8.73 6.97
N ALA A 108 -0.97 9.40 6.93
CA ALA A 108 0.27 8.89 7.50
C ALA A 108 0.18 8.71 9.02
N LEU A 109 -0.42 9.67 9.76
CA LEU A 109 -0.66 9.54 11.20
C LEU A 109 -1.59 8.37 11.53
N VAL A 110 -2.70 8.22 10.80
CA VAL A 110 -3.62 7.08 10.95
C VAL A 110 -2.87 5.77 10.72
N GLY A 111 -2.06 5.69 9.66
CA GLY A 111 -1.22 4.53 9.36
C GLY A 111 -0.18 4.25 10.46
N ALA A 112 0.47 5.29 11.02
CA ALA A 112 1.42 5.16 12.11
C ALA A 112 0.77 4.61 13.38
N VAL A 113 -0.38 5.18 13.78
CA VAL A 113 -1.18 4.71 14.92
C VAL A 113 -1.59 3.26 14.70
N ALA A 114 -2.10 2.92 13.53
CA ALA A 114 -2.50 1.57 13.19
C ALA A 114 -1.31 0.58 13.24
N ALA A 115 -0.11 1.00 12.80
CA ALA A 115 1.09 0.18 12.87
C ALA A 115 1.52 -0.13 14.30
N VAL A 116 1.41 0.84 15.22
CA VAL A 116 1.77 0.67 16.64
C VAL A 116 0.68 -0.02 17.44
N ALA A 117 -0.58 0.37 17.22
CA ALA A 117 -1.74 -0.12 17.98
C ALA A 117 -2.05 -1.60 17.75
N ARG A 118 -1.46 -2.23 16.72
CA ARG A 118 -1.62 -3.66 16.45
C ARG A 118 -1.17 -4.49 17.65
N LYS A 119 -2.10 -4.83 18.52
CA LYS A 119 -1.89 -5.75 19.65
C LYS A 119 -1.76 -7.16 19.07
N GLY A 120 -0.52 -7.61 18.90
CA GLY A 120 -0.21 -9.01 18.58
C GLY A 120 -0.98 -9.60 17.40
N VAL A 121 -0.65 -10.81 17.03
CA VAL A 121 -1.36 -11.55 15.99
C VAL A 121 -2.74 -11.91 16.54
N ARG A 122 -3.79 -11.17 16.17
CA ARG A 122 -5.17 -11.58 16.42
C ARG A 122 -5.53 -12.72 15.49
N ASN A 123 -5.06 -13.89 15.82
CA ASN A 123 -5.46 -15.14 15.19
C ASN A 123 -6.51 -15.81 16.06
N LEU A 124 -7.58 -15.08 16.40
CA LEU A 124 -8.73 -15.70 17.04
C LEU A 124 -9.49 -16.44 15.96
N PRO A 125 -9.74 -17.74 16.15
CA PRO A 125 -10.63 -18.48 15.26
C PRO A 125 -11.99 -17.81 15.33
N SER A 126 -12.42 -17.19 14.22
CA SER A 126 -13.77 -16.67 14.11
C SER A 126 -14.68 -17.79 13.65
N GLY A 127 -15.36 -18.43 14.58
CA GLY A 127 -16.41 -19.40 14.30
C GLY A 127 -15.94 -20.86 14.20
N THR A 128 -16.89 -21.76 14.39
CA THR A 128 -16.77 -23.20 14.23
C THR A 128 -16.86 -23.56 12.74
N PHE A 129 -15.75 -23.47 12.02
CA PHE A 129 -15.66 -24.05 10.69
C PHE A 129 -14.89 -25.37 10.77
N GLY A 130 -15.37 -26.39 10.05
CA GLY A 130 -14.64 -27.64 9.92
C GLY A 130 -13.24 -27.37 9.36
N ALA A 131 -12.23 -27.81 10.07
CA ALA A 131 -10.86 -27.63 9.67
C ALA A 131 -10.57 -28.55 8.48
N GLU A 132 -10.52 -28.01 7.27
CA GLU A 132 -9.78 -28.64 6.21
C GLU A 132 -8.29 -28.43 6.51
N GLU A 133 -7.49 -29.46 6.41
CA GLU A 133 -6.08 -29.46 6.80
C GLU A 133 -5.18 -28.69 5.84
N VAL A 134 -5.71 -28.22 4.71
CA VAL A 134 -4.92 -27.54 3.65
C VAL A 134 -5.05 -26.02 3.78
N PRO A 135 -3.93 -25.28 3.92
CA PRO A 135 -3.95 -23.82 3.89
C PRO A 135 -4.52 -23.30 2.57
N GLY A 136 -5.33 -22.24 2.65
CA GLY A 136 -5.89 -21.60 1.46
C GLY A 136 -7.23 -20.96 1.70
N GLU A 137 -7.85 -20.53 0.60
CA GLU A 137 -9.18 -19.95 0.59
C GLU A 137 -10.26 -21.04 0.59
N TRP A 138 -11.33 -20.81 1.34
CA TRP A 138 -12.49 -21.68 1.25
C TRP A 138 -13.36 -21.29 0.04
N PRO A 139 -13.73 -22.27 -0.80
CA PRO A 139 -14.52 -21.99 -1.99
C PRO A 139 -15.85 -21.30 -1.66
N GLY A 140 -16.17 -20.24 -2.39
CA GLY A 140 -17.46 -19.53 -2.25
C GLY A 140 -17.59 -18.59 -1.05
N THR A 141 -16.54 -18.43 -0.22
CA THR A 141 -16.59 -17.62 1.01
C THR A 141 -15.54 -16.51 1.04
N LEU A 142 -15.64 -15.61 2.00
CA LEU A 142 -14.60 -14.65 2.37
C LEU A 142 -13.83 -15.15 3.61
N GLY A 143 -13.56 -16.42 3.66
CA GLY A 143 -12.83 -17.10 4.71
C GLY A 143 -11.78 -18.04 4.13
N GLY A 144 -10.94 -18.53 5.01
CA GLY A 144 -9.87 -19.44 4.67
C GLY A 144 -9.10 -19.87 5.90
N GLN A 145 -7.98 -20.51 5.67
CA GLN A 145 -7.07 -20.93 6.73
C GLN A 145 -5.62 -20.69 6.32
N TYR A 146 -4.77 -20.41 7.29
CA TYR A 146 -3.35 -20.20 7.05
C TYR A 146 -2.52 -20.88 8.15
N VAL A 147 -1.25 -21.11 7.88
CA VAL A 147 -0.33 -21.74 8.84
C VAL A 147 0.34 -20.67 9.71
N LEU A 148 0.20 -20.80 11.03
CA LEU A 148 0.90 -20.03 12.02
C LEU A 148 1.61 -20.96 13.01
N ASP A 149 2.93 -20.85 13.09
CA ASP A 149 3.76 -21.64 14.01
C ASP A 149 3.44 -23.15 13.95
N GLY A 150 3.27 -23.69 12.72
CA GLY A 150 2.94 -25.09 12.47
C GLY A 150 1.50 -25.51 12.75
N ARG A 151 0.63 -24.55 13.10
CA ARG A 151 -0.81 -24.78 13.33
C ARG A 151 -1.63 -24.14 12.24
N VAL A 152 -2.68 -24.82 11.79
CA VAL A 152 -3.67 -24.28 10.86
C VAL A 152 -4.66 -23.42 11.65
N VAL A 153 -4.82 -22.15 11.24
CA VAL A 153 -5.72 -21.19 11.89
C VAL A 153 -6.77 -20.75 10.89
N PRO A 154 -8.05 -21.08 11.13
CA PRO A 154 -9.17 -20.62 10.29
C PRO A 154 -9.44 -19.14 10.54
N TYR A 155 -9.94 -18.44 9.52
CA TYR A 155 -10.40 -17.05 9.62
C TYR A 155 -11.57 -16.78 8.67
N HIS A 156 -12.37 -15.77 8.98
CA HIS A 156 -13.43 -15.26 8.12
C HIS A 156 -13.45 -13.74 8.17
N ALA A 157 -13.74 -13.10 7.03
CA ALA A 157 -13.86 -11.65 6.98
C ALA A 157 -15.13 -11.19 7.68
N GLU A 158 -14.97 -10.33 8.69
CA GLU A 158 -16.06 -9.67 9.40
C GLU A 158 -16.24 -8.24 8.87
N ARG A 159 -17.37 -7.61 9.15
CA ARG A 159 -17.63 -6.18 8.89
C ARG A 159 -17.23 -5.74 7.47
N VAL A 160 -17.48 -6.57 6.48
CA VAL A 160 -17.10 -6.34 5.08
C VAL A 160 -17.54 -4.97 4.57
N PRO A 161 -18.78 -4.49 4.81
CA PRO A 161 -19.19 -3.15 4.34
C PRO A 161 -18.32 -2.03 4.90
N ALA A 162 -17.97 -2.09 6.19
CA ALA A 162 -17.06 -1.08 6.79
C ALA A 162 -15.65 -1.18 6.22
N GLY A 163 -15.19 -2.39 5.92
CA GLY A 163 -13.92 -2.63 5.21
C GLY A 163 -13.93 -1.99 3.81
N LEU A 164 -15.02 -2.13 3.06
CA LEU A 164 -15.14 -1.53 1.72
C LEU A 164 -15.15 0.01 1.76
N VAL A 165 -15.82 0.61 2.75
CA VAL A 165 -15.75 2.08 2.94
C VAL A 165 -14.33 2.52 3.25
N ALA A 166 -13.61 1.79 4.11
CA ALA A 166 -12.22 2.07 4.40
C ALA A 166 -11.31 1.88 3.16
N ALA A 167 -11.61 0.87 2.32
CA ALA A 167 -10.92 0.63 1.06
C ALA A 167 -11.10 1.80 0.08
N LEU A 168 -12.35 2.26 -0.07
CA LEU A 168 -12.67 3.41 -0.91
C LEU A 168 -11.92 4.66 -0.44
N ALA A 169 -11.94 4.96 0.86
CA ALA A 169 -11.22 6.08 1.44
C ALA A 169 -9.70 5.97 1.23
N ALA A 170 -9.13 4.78 1.46
CA ALA A 170 -7.71 4.51 1.19
C ALA A 170 -7.38 4.68 -0.31
N GLY A 171 -8.28 4.26 -1.18
CA GLY A 171 -8.17 4.48 -2.62
C GLY A 171 -8.17 5.96 -2.99
N VAL A 172 -9.08 6.77 -2.45
CA VAL A 172 -9.10 8.23 -2.67
C VAL A 172 -7.77 8.86 -2.28
N VAL A 173 -7.24 8.52 -1.10
CA VAL A 173 -5.91 8.99 -0.68
C VAL A 173 -4.83 8.54 -1.66
N SER A 174 -4.88 7.28 -2.11
CA SER A 174 -3.92 6.73 -3.07
C SER A 174 -3.95 7.48 -4.40
N GLY A 175 -5.12 7.66 -4.99
CA GLY A 175 -5.29 8.35 -6.27
C GLY A 175 -4.96 9.83 -6.19
N LEU A 176 -5.36 10.50 -5.10
CA LEU A 176 -5.10 11.91 -4.89
C LEU A 176 -3.60 12.21 -4.73
N SER A 177 -2.90 11.41 -3.94
CA SER A 177 -1.52 11.69 -3.51
C SER A 177 -0.45 10.81 -4.17
N GLY A 178 -0.83 9.77 -4.89
CA GLY A 178 0.12 8.86 -5.51
C GLY A 178 0.82 7.88 -4.56
N VAL A 179 0.46 7.84 -3.28
CA VAL A 179 1.19 7.07 -2.25
C VAL A 179 0.85 5.58 -2.22
N GLY A 180 -0.23 5.17 -2.93
CA GLY A 180 -0.66 3.78 -3.00
C GLY A 180 -1.41 3.25 -1.77
N ALA A 181 -1.43 4.00 -0.68
CA ALA A 181 -2.19 3.76 0.55
C ALA A 181 -2.16 2.31 1.13
N GLY A 182 -1.13 1.52 0.83
CA GLY A 182 -0.98 0.17 1.37
C GLY A 182 -0.92 0.15 2.91
N PHE A 183 -0.34 1.20 3.49
CA PHE A 183 -0.28 1.42 4.94
C PHE A 183 -1.66 1.69 5.58
N LEU A 184 -2.68 2.07 4.80
CA LEU A 184 -4.08 2.19 5.24
C LEU A 184 -4.87 0.91 4.95
N LYS A 185 -4.67 0.31 3.77
CA LYS A 185 -5.41 -0.86 3.31
C LYS A 185 -5.16 -2.09 4.19
N SER A 186 -3.90 -2.36 4.53
CA SER A 186 -3.55 -3.52 5.36
C SER A 186 -4.15 -3.44 6.78
N PRO A 187 -4.09 -2.30 7.51
CA PRO A 187 -4.83 -2.14 8.75
C PRO A 187 -6.34 -2.24 8.60
N ALA A 188 -6.92 -1.70 7.53
CA ALA A 188 -8.35 -1.80 7.29
C ALA A 188 -8.80 -3.27 7.18
N MET A 189 -8.06 -4.10 6.45
CA MET A 189 -8.32 -5.54 6.41
C MET A 189 -8.12 -6.21 7.77
N SER A 190 -7.03 -5.90 8.50
CA SER A 190 -6.72 -6.61 9.73
C SER A 190 -7.54 -6.15 10.94
N GLU A 191 -7.80 -4.85 11.10
CA GLU A 191 -8.45 -4.31 12.28
C GLU A 191 -9.97 -4.19 12.12
N ILE A 192 -10.44 -3.82 10.92
CA ILE A 192 -11.88 -3.68 10.64
C ILE A 192 -12.47 -5.04 10.25
N MET A 193 -11.88 -5.70 9.24
CA MET A 193 -12.39 -6.98 8.72
C MET A 193 -11.87 -8.19 9.50
N ARG A 194 -11.04 -8.00 10.51
CA ARG A 194 -10.46 -9.05 11.38
C ARG A 194 -9.72 -10.16 10.65
N ILE A 195 -9.16 -9.85 9.50
CA ILE A 195 -8.35 -10.78 8.74
C ILE A 195 -6.96 -10.89 9.40
N PRO A 196 -6.37 -12.10 9.46
CA PRO A 196 -5.03 -12.28 10.02
C PRO A 196 -4.01 -11.35 9.38
N VAL A 197 -3.17 -10.71 10.18
CA VAL A 197 -2.26 -9.64 9.73
C VAL A 197 -1.36 -10.08 8.58
N LYS A 198 -0.89 -11.34 8.58
CA LYS A 198 -0.05 -11.88 7.50
C LYS A 198 -0.83 -12.01 6.18
N VAL A 199 -2.08 -12.48 6.26
CA VAL A 199 -2.97 -12.60 5.08
C VAL A 199 -3.36 -11.21 4.58
N ALA A 200 -3.74 -10.29 5.48
CA ALA A 200 -4.09 -8.92 5.12
C ALA A 200 -2.92 -8.18 4.44
N ALA A 201 -1.71 -8.32 4.97
CA ALA A 201 -0.52 -7.69 4.38
C ALA A 201 -0.19 -8.29 3.01
N ALA A 202 -0.20 -9.63 2.87
CA ALA A 202 0.07 -10.30 1.62
C ALA A 202 -0.98 -9.96 0.55
N THR A 203 -2.27 -10.03 0.91
CA THR A 203 -3.39 -9.68 0.02
C THR A 203 -3.32 -8.22 -0.42
N THR A 204 -3.04 -7.29 0.52
CA THR A 204 -2.86 -5.87 0.19
C THR A 204 -1.69 -5.67 -0.77
N THR A 205 -0.52 -6.26 -0.51
CA THR A 205 0.66 -6.12 -1.38
C THR A 205 0.37 -6.62 -2.78
N PHE A 206 -0.31 -7.75 -2.92
CA PHE A 206 -0.69 -8.34 -4.20
C PHE A 206 -1.67 -7.44 -4.98
N THR A 207 -2.68 -6.88 -4.32
CA THR A 207 -3.72 -6.08 -4.98
C THR A 207 -3.37 -4.60 -5.15
N LEU A 208 -2.34 -4.12 -4.46
CA LEU A 208 -1.96 -2.71 -4.45
C LEU A 208 -1.63 -2.16 -5.85
N GLY A 209 -1.08 -3.02 -6.71
CA GLY A 209 -0.80 -2.71 -8.10
C GLY A 209 -2.05 -2.34 -8.91
N ILE A 210 -3.19 -2.98 -8.62
CA ILE A 210 -4.46 -2.71 -9.31
C ILE A 210 -4.95 -1.30 -8.98
N THR A 211 -4.98 -0.94 -7.68
CA THR A 211 -5.32 0.43 -7.24
C THR A 211 -4.40 1.46 -7.88
N ALA A 212 -3.09 1.19 -7.86
CA ALA A 212 -2.09 2.10 -8.41
C ALA A 212 -2.27 2.29 -9.92
N THR A 213 -2.48 1.21 -10.67
CA THR A 213 -2.72 1.27 -12.12
C THR A 213 -4.01 2.02 -12.44
N THR A 214 -5.06 1.84 -11.65
CA THR A 214 -6.33 2.56 -11.85
C THR A 214 -6.15 4.07 -11.66
N GLY A 215 -5.48 4.51 -10.60
CA GLY A 215 -5.17 5.93 -10.41
C GLY A 215 -4.23 6.46 -11.48
N LEU A 216 -3.18 5.71 -11.82
CA LEU A 216 -2.22 6.07 -12.86
C LEU A 216 -2.87 6.28 -14.23
N LEU A 217 -3.85 5.43 -14.58
CA LEU A 217 -4.57 5.57 -15.86
C LEU A 217 -5.23 6.94 -15.99
N VAL A 218 -5.78 7.49 -14.91
CA VAL A 218 -6.39 8.83 -14.94
C VAL A 218 -5.33 9.90 -15.24
N TYR A 219 -4.16 9.85 -14.58
CA TYR A 219 -3.06 10.78 -14.84
C TYR A 219 -2.50 10.65 -16.26
N LEU A 220 -2.40 9.42 -16.79
CA LEU A 220 -1.96 9.17 -18.17
C LEU A 220 -2.94 9.74 -19.19
N LEU A 221 -4.25 9.55 -18.98
CA LEU A 221 -5.28 10.09 -19.87
C LEU A 221 -5.33 11.62 -19.87
N ARG A 222 -4.87 12.25 -18.78
CA ARG A 222 -4.77 13.72 -18.68
C ARG A 222 -3.46 14.26 -19.24
N GLY A 223 -2.47 13.39 -19.50
CA GLY A 223 -1.14 13.81 -19.93
C GLY A 223 -0.25 14.37 -18.82
N ASP A 224 -0.57 14.09 -17.56
CA ASP A 224 0.14 14.59 -16.38
C ASP A 224 1.48 13.85 -16.11
N LEU A 225 1.87 12.91 -16.96
CA LEU A 225 3.10 12.13 -16.80
C LEU A 225 3.99 12.23 -18.04
N ASP A 226 5.19 12.69 -17.84
CA ASP A 226 6.27 12.58 -18.85
C ASP A 226 6.71 11.11 -18.99
N PRO A 227 6.63 10.52 -20.21
CA PRO A 227 7.02 9.13 -20.44
C PRO A 227 8.48 8.81 -20.07
N GLU A 228 9.42 9.75 -20.23
CA GLU A 228 10.81 9.55 -19.86
C GLU A 228 10.97 9.44 -18.35
N VAL A 229 10.33 10.34 -17.60
CA VAL A 229 10.28 10.31 -16.14
C VAL A 229 9.59 9.04 -15.65
N GLY A 230 8.49 8.66 -16.28
CA GLY A 230 7.75 7.43 -15.97
C GLY A 230 8.58 6.17 -16.15
N SER A 231 9.35 6.09 -17.26
CA SER A 231 10.21 4.95 -17.54
C SER A 231 11.38 4.84 -16.55
N ALA A 232 11.99 5.96 -16.19
CA ALA A 232 13.05 6.01 -15.18
C ALA A 232 12.53 5.58 -13.80
N ALA A 233 11.33 6.05 -13.42
CA ALA A 233 10.67 5.66 -12.18
C ALA A 233 10.33 4.17 -12.15
N LEU A 234 9.81 3.63 -13.24
CA LEU A 234 9.47 2.21 -13.38
C LEU A 234 10.71 1.33 -13.20
N ALA A 235 11.80 1.65 -13.90
CA ALA A 235 13.04 0.88 -13.82
C ALA A 235 13.62 0.89 -12.39
N GLY A 236 13.72 2.05 -11.76
CA GLY A 236 14.17 2.17 -10.38
C GLY A 236 13.29 1.39 -9.40
N ALA A 237 11.96 1.53 -9.54
CA ALA A 237 11.01 0.89 -8.66
C ALA A 237 11.00 -0.64 -8.78
N LEU A 238 11.11 -1.19 -9.98
CA LEU A 238 11.21 -2.65 -10.19
C LEU A 238 12.46 -3.22 -9.52
N ILE A 239 13.62 -2.62 -9.78
CA ILE A 239 14.89 -3.07 -9.19
C ILE A 239 14.83 -2.97 -7.67
N GLY A 240 14.42 -1.81 -7.14
CA GLY A 240 14.28 -1.59 -5.70
C GLY A 240 13.28 -2.53 -5.05
N GLY A 241 12.13 -2.75 -5.70
CA GLY A 241 11.09 -3.66 -5.24
C GLY A 241 11.55 -5.12 -5.13
N ILE A 242 12.25 -5.62 -6.17
CA ILE A 242 12.80 -6.98 -6.18
C ILE A 242 13.85 -7.16 -5.08
N LEU A 243 14.78 -6.22 -4.96
CA LEU A 243 15.82 -6.25 -3.93
C LEU A 243 15.20 -6.17 -2.52
N GLY A 244 14.26 -5.26 -2.31
CA GLY A 244 13.57 -5.09 -1.03
C GLY A 244 12.76 -6.32 -0.62
N ALA A 245 12.05 -6.95 -1.56
CA ALA A 245 11.30 -8.18 -1.30
C ALA A 245 12.21 -9.34 -0.88
N ARG A 246 13.42 -9.42 -1.44
CA ARG A 246 14.42 -10.41 -1.01
C ARG A 246 14.95 -10.15 0.40
N LEU A 247 15.20 -8.90 0.75
CA LEU A 247 15.71 -8.52 2.07
C LEU A 247 14.66 -8.63 3.17
N GLN A 248 13.38 -8.50 2.86
CA GLN A 248 12.27 -8.56 3.83
C GLN A 248 12.24 -9.87 4.62
N THR A 249 12.69 -10.98 4.04
CA THR A 249 12.61 -12.32 4.65
C THR A 249 13.42 -12.49 5.92
N GLY A 250 14.47 -11.71 6.12
CA GLY A 250 15.33 -11.78 7.31
C GLY A 250 14.94 -10.81 8.43
N ALA A 251 13.97 -9.92 8.21
CA ALA A 251 13.65 -8.87 9.15
C ALA A 251 12.60 -9.29 10.19
N SER A 252 12.80 -8.92 11.47
CA SER A 252 11.83 -9.22 12.51
C SER A 252 10.55 -8.37 12.34
N PRO A 253 9.35 -8.97 12.51
CA PRO A 253 8.08 -8.24 12.34
C PRO A 253 7.94 -7.02 13.26
N LEU A 254 8.51 -7.08 14.46
CA LEU A 254 8.47 -5.97 15.42
C LEU A 254 9.32 -4.79 14.93
N LEU A 255 10.51 -5.08 14.39
CA LEU A 255 11.41 -4.06 13.84
C LEU A 255 10.75 -3.37 12.65
N LEU A 256 10.19 -4.14 11.72
CA LEU A 256 9.49 -3.60 10.55
C LEU A 256 8.35 -2.66 10.96
N ARG A 257 7.53 -3.05 11.93
CA ARG A 257 6.44 -2.21 12.46
C ARG A 257 6.92 -0.91 13.08
N ARG A 258 8.00 -0.94 13.85
CA ARG A 258 8.59 0.27 14.46
C ARG A 258 9.15 1.21 13.40
N ILE A 259 9.85 0.65 12.40
CA ILE A 259 10.37 1.42 11.27
C ILE A 259 9.22 2.04 10.48
N THR A 260 8.17 1.27 10.16
CA THR A 260 6.97 1.79 9.48
C THR A 260 6.38 2.97 10.22
N ALA A 261 6.15 2.83 11.53
CA ALA A 261 5.56 3.89 12.33
C ALA A 261 6.46 5.13 12.39
N ALA A 262 7.77 4.96 12.57
CA ALA A 262 8.72 6.07 12.60
C ALA A 262 8.75 6.82 11.26
N ILE A 263 8.76 6.10 10.14
CA ILE A 263 8.70 6.68 8.79
C ILE A 263 7.41 7.49 8.61
N LEU A 264 6.25 6.92 8.94
CA LEU A 264 4.96 7.58 8.76
C LEU A 264 4.82 8.81 9.65
N VAL A 265 5.35 8.79 10.88
CA VAL A 265 5.40 9.97 11.75
C VAL A 265 6.32 11.04 11.15
N ALA A 266 7.51 10.67 10.69
CA ALA A 266 8.44 11.61 10.07
C ALA A 266 7.82 12.28 8.83
N ILE A 267 7.12 11.51 7.99
CA ILE A 267 6.37 12.01 6.83
C ILE A 267 5.28 13.00 7.28
N ALA A 268 4.49 12.65 8.28
CA ALA A 268 3.43 13.52 8.77
C ALA A 268 3.97 14.86 9.30
N VAL A 269 5.06 14.82 10.09
CA VAL A 269 5.71 16.02 10.60
C VAL A 269 6.24 16.91 9.47
N LEU A 270 6.90 16.30 8.48
CA LEU A 270 7.42 17.02 7.31
C LEU A 270 6.29 17.71 6.52
N LEU A 271 5.18 17.01 6.28
CA LEU A 271 4.06 17.56 5.51
C LEU A 271 3.27 18.62 6.26
N ILE A 272 3.07 18.46 7.58
CA ILE A 272 2.43 19.49 8.42
C ILE A 272 3.29 20.75 8.46
N GLY A 273 4.62 20.60 8.64
CA GLY A 273 5.54 21.75 8.64
C GLY A 273 5.62 22.48 7.29
N ARG A 274 5.15 21.87 6.20
CA ARG A 274 5.08 22.49 4.88
C ARG A 274 3.73 23.16 4.62
N ALA A 275 2.65 22.65 5.24
CA ALA A 275 1.30 23.19 5.08
C ALA A 275 1.01 24.41 6.01
N LEU A 276 1.85 24.67 7.00
CA LEU A 276 1.84 25.83 7.89
C LEU A 276 2.78 26.92 7.41
#